data_bfbd83c5ab6c798f1d83cf15523df89c
#
_entry.id   bfbd83c5ab6c798f1d83cf15523df89c
#
_cell.length_a   1.000
_cell.length_b   1.000
_cell.length_c   1.000
_cell.angle_alpha   90.00
_cell.angle_beta   90.00
_cell.angle_gamma   90.00
#
_symmetry.space_group_name_H-M   'P 1'
#
loop_
_entity.id
_entity.type
_entity.pdbx_description
1 polymer ?
#
loop_
_entity_poly.entity_id
_entity_poly.type
_entity_poly.pdbx_seq_one_letter_code
_entity_poly.pdbx_strand_id
1 'polypeptide(L)'
;MQRLKRKWILVPVLAVMLWLGFEQAADYAAQEKGNVMQENAVPAGVPMPLFYKSLVPFSLETHGALRFPENAPNYRFASETNLIPLLVNEASFAQSQYPLVFIGQTAESPATLAAVVGAGDGKNRYVDGKGNWLKETYIPAWVRRYPFFTMQAGDEAEPMLAIDPTTDWLEMKGGEALVDQEGKPTDRLQRVLTFNREYQQMAVKTRELVQALFASEVLEEGVLSIPAAGGKKSGEGLSSREIRGFLVVNEKKLRELSDDKVAELHRSGALGVAYAQLMSMQNLGKVFQPK
;
A
#
# COMPACT_ATOMS: atom_id res chain seq x y z
N MET A 1 17.90 -39.12 -11.17
CA MET A 1 17.27 -38.23 -10.18
C MET A 1 17.84 -36.82 -10.34
N GLN A 2 17.29 -36.01 -11.26
CA GLN A 2 17.64 -34.59 -11.41
C GLN A 2 16.62 -33.78 -10.62
N ARG A 3 17.12 -33.07 -9.60
CA ARG A 3 16.28 -32.11 -8.84
C ARG A 3 15.92 -30.93 -9.76
N LEU A 4 14.66 -30.82 -10.15
CA LEU A 4 14.11 -29.64 -10.80
C LEU A 4 14.37 -28.43 -9.90
N LYS A 5 15.18 -27.48 -10.39
CA LYS A 5 15.42 -26.20 -9.72
C LYS A 5 14.12 -25.38 -9.82
N ARG A 6 13.30 -25.40 -8.77
CA ARG A 6 12.16 -24.49 -8.62
C ARG A 6 12.73 -23.06 -8.52
N LYS A 7 12.41 -22.22 -9.50
CA LYS A 7 12.73 -20.80 -9.42
C LYS A 7 11.72 -20.14 -8.47
N TRP A 8 12.19 -19.79 -7.31
CA TRP A 8 11.47 -19.01 -6.31
C TRP A 8 11.44 -17.54 -6.76
N ILE A 9 10.27 -16.93 -6.79
CA ILE A 9 10.14 -15.49 -6.84
C ILE A 9 9.65 -15.08 -5.48
N LEU A 10 10.57 -14.63 -4.66
CA LEU A 10 10.24 -13.82 -3.51
C LEU A 10 9.60 -12.54 -4.05
N VAL A 11 8.34 -12.29 -3.70
CA VAL A 11 7.78 -10.95 -3.81
C VAL A 11 8.71 -10.11 -2.92
N PRO A 12 9.34 -9.06 -3.44
CA PRO A 12 10.21 -8.27 -2.60
C PRO A 12 9.38 -7.69 -1.47
N VAL A 13 9.51 -8.27 -0.28
CA VAL A 13 9.00 -7.73 1.00
C VAL A 13 9.54 -6.31 1.20
N LEU A 14 10.64 -5.97 0.52
CA LEU A 14 11.23 -4.64 0.51
C LEU A 14 10.23 -3.51 0.18
N ALA A 15 9.28 -3.71 -0.71
CA ALA A 15 8.34 -2.66 -1.08
C ALA A 15 7.37 -2.28 0.04
N VAL A 16 7.21 -3.16 1.04
CA VAL A 16 6.34 -2.96 2.21
C VAL A 16 7.13 -2.55 3.45
N MET A 17 8.38 -3.01 3.58
CA MET A 17 9.30 -2.48 4.61
C MET A 17 9.45 -0.96 4.51
N LEU A 18 9.25 -0.39 3.33
CA LEU A 18 9.31 1.04 3.05
C LEU A 18 8.27 1.89 3.81
N TRP A 19 7.19 1.30 4.31
CA TRP A 19 6.18 2.05 5.08
C TRP A 19 6.50 2.12 6.58
N LEU A 20 7.28 1.17 7.09
CA LEU A 20 7.57 0.98 8.52
C LEU A 20 8.94 1.52 8.94
N GLY A 21 9.87 1.70 8.00
CA GLY A 21 11.16 2.36 8.25
C GLY A 21 11.02 3.82 8.68
N PHE A 22 9.81 4.38 8.60
CA PHE A 22 9.54 5.76 9.04
C PHE A 22 9.50 5.94 10.56
N GLU A 23 9.17 4.93 11.34
CA GLU A 23 9.25 5.01 12.81
C GLU A 23 10.71 5.10 13.28
N GLN A 24 11.64 4.41 12.60
CA GLN A 24 13.08 4.51 12.92
C GLN A 24 13.76 5.79 12.40
N ALA A 25 13.23 6.39 11.32
CA ALA A 25 13.71 7.68 10.83
C ALA A 25 13.36 8.83 11.77
N ALA A 26 12.30 8.69 12.53
CA ALA A 26 11.86 9.65 13.53
C ALA A 26 12.83 9.78 14.70
N ASP A 27 13.43 8.69 15.16
CA ASP A 27 14.43 8.70 16.24
C ASP A 27 15.73 9.38 15.82
N TYR A 28 16.08 9.35 14.53
CA TYR A 28 17.29 10.01 14.02
C TYR A 28 17.13 11.53 13.90
N ALA A 29 15.94 12.01 13.53
CA ALA A 29 15.65 13.45 13.41
C ALA A 29 15.54 14.16 14.78
N ALA A 30 15.31 13.43 15.86
CA ALA A 30 15.22 14.00 17.21
C ALA A 30 16.60 14.38 17.82
N GLN A 31 17.71 13.91 17.27
CA GLN A 31 19.05 14.14 17.80
C GLN A 31 19.73 15.42 17.30
N GLU A 32 19.22 16.09 16.25
CA GLU A 32 19.79 17.34 15.74
C GLU A 32 18.94 18.60 16.05
N LYS A 33 18.68 18.86 17.32
CA LYS A 33 18.24 20.21 17.73
C LYS A 33 19.45 21.14 17.85
N GLY A 34 19.84 21.76 16.76
CA GLY A 34 20.83 22.83 16.79
C GLY A 34 21.53 23.13 15.48
N ASN A 35 20.82 23.40 14.42
CA ASN A 35 21.28 24.37 13.40
C ASN A 35 20.17 24.68 12.37
N VAL A 36 20.00 25.96 12.14
CA VAL A 36 19.40 26.71 11.02
C VAL A 36 18.82 25.87 9.86
N MET A 37 17.51 26.11 9.59
CA MET A 37 16.74 25.84 8.38
C MET A 37 17.56 25.38 7.16
N GLN A 38 17.79 24.10 7.05
CA GLN A 38 18.13 23.42 5.81
C GLN A 38 17.03 22.39 5.56
N GLU A 39 16.57 22.33 4.29
CA GLU A 39 15.56 21.41 3.77
C GLU A 39 15.50 20.09 4.54
N ASN A 40 14.44 19.91 5.34
CA ASN A 40 14.17 18.69 6.07
C ASN A 40 13.67 17.58 5.11
N ALA A 41 14.50 17.23 4.14
CA ALA A 41 14.30 16.03 3.35
C ALA A 41 14.57 14.81 4.22
N VAL A 42 13.84 13.71 3.94
CA VAL A 42 14.10 12.42 4.60
C VAL A 42 15.58 12.08 4.45
N PRO A 43 16.30 11.71 5.53
CA PRO A 43 17.73 11.42 5.49
C PRO A 43 18.07 10.37 4.42
N ALA A 44 19.22 10.54 3.77
CA ALA A 44 19.71 9.57 2.79
C ALA A 44 19.89 8.19 3.46
N GLY A 45 19.31 7.15 2.83
CA GLY A 45 19.36 5.76 3.35
C GLY A 45 18.09 5.30 4.04
N VAL A 46 17.11 6.18 4.32
CA VAL A 46 15.78 5.78 4.76
C VAL A 46 14.99 5.30 3.54
N PRO A 47 14.43 4.08 3.57
CA PRO A 47 13.63 3.59 2.46
C PRO A 47 12.40 4.47 2.24
N MET A 48 12.18 4.91 0.99
CA MET A 48 10.99 5.68 0.63
C MET A 48 9.72 4.82 0.62
N PRO A 49 8.57 5.38 1.00
CA PRO A 49 7.29 4.69 0.85
C PRO A 49 7.02 4.32 -0.62
N LEU A 50 6.26 3.25 -0.83
CA LEU A 50 5.91 2.80 -2.18
C LEU A 50 5.36 3.96 -3.03
N PHE A 51 5.92 4.15 -4.23
CA PHE A 51 5.67 5.19 -5.22
C PHE A 51 6.39 6.52 -5.00
N TYR A 52 6.89 6.82 -3.82
CA TYR A 52 7.56 8.09 -3.53
C TYR A 52 9.05 7.99 -3.85
N LYS A 53 9.58 9.00 -4.51
CA LYS A 53 11.02 9.11 -4.83
C LYS A 53 11.75 10.03 -3.87
N SER A 54 11.02 11.02 -3.33
CA SER A 54 11.49 11.95 -2.33
C SER A 54 10.31 12.40 -1.48
N LEU A 55 10.57 12.86 -0.26
CA LEU A 55 9.55 13.47 0.57
C LEU A 55 10.16 14.69 1.26
N VAL A 56 9.49 15.83 1.10
CA VAL A 56 9.83 17.07 1.79
C VAL A 56 8.60 17.58 2.54
N PRO A 57 8.75 18.28 3.68
CA PRO A 57 7.63 18.92 4.35
C PRO A 57 6.89 19.86 3.40
N PHE A 58 5.57 19.77 3.36
CA PHE A 58 4.75 20.70 2.59
C PHE A 58 4.73 22.06 3.27
N SER A 59 5.06 23.11 2.54
CA SER A 59 4.99 24.49 3.01
C SER A 59 4.23 25.33 1.98
N LEU A 60 3.43 26.28 2.45
CA LEU A 60 2.70 27.19 1.57
C LEU A 60 3.66 28.13 0.81
N GLU A 61 4.78 28.48 1.43
CA GLU A 61 5.81 29.34 0.83
C GLU A 61 6.45 28.68 -0.39
N THR A 62 6.84 27.41 -0.27
CA THR A 62 7.58 26.68 -1.32
C THR A 62 6.64 26.03 -2.32
N HIS A 63 5.49 25.51 -1.86
CA HIS A 63 4.60 24.64 -2.65
C HIS A 63 3.26 25.29 -2.96
N GLY A 64 2.95 26.48 -2.43
CA GLY A 64 1.65 27.15 -2.62
C GLY A 64 1.34 27.53 -4.07
N ALA A 65 2.36 27.68 -4.93
CA ALA A 65 2.20 27.94 -6.35
C ALA A 65 1.75 26.69 -7.16
N LEU A 66 1.88 25.49 -6.59
CA LEU A 66 1.48 24.25 -7.23
C LEU A 66 -0.05 24.19 -7.40
N ARG A 67 -0.51 23.49 -8.43
CA ARG A 67 -1.93 23.38 -8.79
C ARG A 67 -2.26 21.94 -9.16
N PHE A 68 -3.44 21.50 -8.77
CA PHE A 68 -3.98 20.23 -9.30
C PHE A 68 -4.34 20.39 -10.77
N PRO A 69 -3.97 19.44 -11.64
CA PRO A 69 -4.32 19.51 -13.05
C PRO A 69 -5.83 19.40 -13.24
N GLU A 70 -6.34 20.00 -14.33
CA GLU A 70 -7.75 19.91 -14.71
C GLU A 70 -8.15 18.50 -15.15
N ASN A 71 -7.20 17.76 -15.73
CA ASN A 71 -7.43 16.42 -16.21
C ASN A 71 -7.28 15.38 -15.09
N ALA A 72 -7.87 14.20 -15.33
CA ALA A 72 -7.71 13.07 -14.41
C ALA A 72 -6.24 12.73 -14.21
N PRO A 73 -5.85 12.40 -12.96
CA PRO A 73 -4.47 12.07 -12.64
C PRO A 73 -3.96 10.87 -13.46
N ASN A 74 -2.70 10.91 -13.84
CA ASN A 74 -2.01 9.80 -14.47
C ASN A 74 -1.44 8.88 -13.39
N TYR A 75 -1.81 7.60 -13.42
CA TYR A 75 -1.37 6.59 -12.44
C TYR A 75 -0.12 5.81 -12.85
N ARG A 76 0.66 6.33 -13.80
CA ARG A 76 1.89 5.66 -14.29
C ARG A 76 2.87 5.38 -13.17
N PHE A 77 2.93 6.23 -12.14
CA PHE A 77 3.77 6.02 -10.95
C PHE A 77 3.45 4.70 -10.23
N ALA A 78 2.21 4.20 -10.34
CA ALA A 78 1.75 2.95 -9.74
C ALA A 78 1.79 1.75 -10.70
N SER A 79 2.41 1.88 -11.89
CA SER A 79 2.45 0.81 -12.90
C SER A 79 3.42 -0.31 -12.56
N GLU A 80 4.43 -0.03 -11.72
CA GLU A 80 5.51 -0.98 -11.42
C GLU A 80 5.43 -1.51 -9.99
N THR A 81 4.37 -2.28 -9.71
CA THR A 81 4.20 -2.99 -8.44
C THR A 81 3.31 -4.22 -8.60
N ASN A 82 3.49 -5.19 -7.72
CA ASN A 82 2.60 -6.35 -7.61
C ASN A 82 1.59 -6.22 -6.47
N LEU A 83 1.87 -5.35 -5.50
CA LEU A 83 1.09 -5.20 -4.27
C LEU A 83 0.87 -3.73 -3.97
N ILE A 84 -0.31 -3.41 -3.45
CA ILE A 84 -0.65 -2.07 -2.97
C ILE A 84 -1.24 -2.19 -1.56
N PRO A 85 -0.71 -1.48 -0.56
CA PRO A 85 -1.28 -1.45 0.78
C PRO A 85 -2.74 -0.99 0.77
N LEU A 86 -3.57 -1.62 1.60
CA LEU A 86 -4.96 -1.29 1.80
C LEU A 86 -5.24 -0.98 3.28
N LEU A 87 -6.16 -0.08 3.50
CA LEU A 87 -6.78 0.09 4.80
C LEU A 87 -7.92 -0.93 4.98
N VAL A 88 -8.19 -1.33 6.22
CA VAL A 88 -9.24 -2.35 6.49
C VAL A 88 -10.63 -1.90 6.08
N ASN A 89 -10.93 -0.59 6.12
CA ASN A 89 -12.21 -0.06 5.64
C ASN A 89 -12.36 -0.11 4.12
N GLU A 90 -11.27 -0.33 3.38
CA GLU A 90 -11.30 -0.54 1.93
C GLU A 90 -11.62 -2.00 1.57
N ALA A 91 -11.47 -2.94 2.50
CA ALA A 91 -11.62 -4.37 2.23
C ALA A 91 -12.97 -4.72 1.61
N SER A 92 -14.05 -4.08 2.06
CA SER A 92 -15.41 -4.31 1.53
C SER A 92 -15.58 -3.94 0.05
N PHE A 93 -14.85 -2.93 -0.43
CA PHE A 93 -14.85 -2.52 -1.83
C PHE A 93 -13.82 -3.32 -2.64
N ALA A 94 -12.62 -3.46 -2.08
CA ALA A 94 -11.50 -4.09 -2.77
C ALA A 94 -11.70 -5.60 -3.01
N GLN A 95 -12.35 -6.32 -2.08
CA GLN A 95 -12.53 -7.78 -2.15
C GLN A 95 -13.24 -8.28 -3.41
N SER A 96 -14.06 -7.44 -4.05
CA SER A 96 -14.77 -7.81 -5.28
C SER A 96 -13.91 -7.70 -6.54
N GLN A 97 -12.74 -7.06 -6.43
CA GLN A 97 -11.93 -6.68 -7.57
C GLN A 97 -10.49 -7.19 -7.49
N TYR A 98 -9.93 -7.27 -6.30
CA TYR A 98 -8.55 -7.68 -6.03
C TYR A 98 -8.50 -8.91 -5.14
N PRO A 99 -7.56 -9.84 -5.36
CA PRO A 99 -7.16 -10.74 -4.29
C PRO A 99 -6.53 -9.92 -3.16
N LEU A 100 -6.94 -10.17 -1.93
CA LEU A 100 -6.39 -9.54 -0.74
C LEU A 100 -5.43 -10.51 -0.05
N VAL A 101 -4.34 -9.99 0.50
CA VAL A 101 -3.35 -10.75 1.25
C VAL A 101 -2.85 -9.93 2.43
N PHE A 102 -2.26 -10.58 3.41
CA PHE A 102 -1.55 -9.90 4.49
C PHE A 102 -0.06 -9.98 4.23
N ILE A 103 0.65 -8.88 4.45
CA ILE A 103 2.08 -8.74 4.20
C ILE A 103 2.78 -8.12 5.41
N GLY A 104 4.04 -8.48 5.60
CA GLY A 104 4.79 -8.12 6.80
C GLY A 104 4.53 -9.08 7.95
N GLN A 105 5.50 -9.25 8.84
CA GLN A 105 5.40 -10.13 10.03
C GLN A 105 6.66 -10.12 10.88
N THR A 106 7.51 -9.14 10.77
CA THR A 106 8.66 -9.00 11.66
C THR A 106 8.39 -7.88 12.65
N ALA A 107 9.19 -7.82 13.73
CA ALA A 107 9.14 -6.70 14.67
C ALA A 107 9.37 -5.35 13.96
N GLU A 108 10.11 -5.39 12.84
CA GLU A 108 10.45 -4.23 12.01
C GLU A 108 9.41 -3.98 10.90
N SER A 109 8.48 -4.90 10.66
CA SER A 109 7.47 -4.84 9.61
C SER A 109 6.14 -5.40 10.11
N PRO A 110 5.32 -4.58 10.80
CA PRO A 110 3.99 -5.01 11.25
C PRO A 110 3.14 -5.44 10.05
N ALA A 111 2.35 -6.49 10.26
CA ALA A 111 1.49 -7.03 9.23
C ALA A 111 0.46 -5.98 8.77
N THR A 112 0.22 -5.87 7.48
CA THR A 112 -0.80 -5.02 6.88
C THR A 112 -1.58 -5.75 5.80
N LEU A 113 -2.76 -5.21 5.45
CA LEU A 113 -3.57 -5.70 4.35
C LEU A 113 -3.04 -5.13 3.03
N ALA A 114 -3.06 -5.92 1.96
CA ALA A 114 -2.67 -5.47 0.62
C ALA A 114 -3.54 -6.07 -0.48
N ALA A 115 -3.72 -5.33 -1.57
CA ALA A 115 -4.27 -5.81 -2.82
C ALA A 115 -3.17 -6.39 -3.69
N VAL A 116 -3.41 -7.58 -4.26
CA VAL A 116 -2.56 -8.15 -5.30
C VAL A 116 -2.97 -7.54 -6.64
N VAL A 117 -2.09 -6.75 -7.23
CA VAL A 117 -2.33 -6.03 -8.50
C VAL A 117 -1.45 -6.53 -9.65
N GLY A 118 -0.49 -7.40 -9.37
CA GLY A 118 0.44 -7.95 -10.36
C GLY A 118 0.73 -9.43 -10.15
N ALA A 119 1.27 -10.06 -11.18
CA ALA A 119 1.51 -11.51 -11.25
C ALA A 119 2.98 -11.89 -10.94
N GLY A 120 3.66 -11.13 -10.07
CA GLY A 120 5.05 -11.39 -9.70
C GLY A 120 6.08 -10.94 -10.73
N ASP A 121 5.66 -10.21 -11.76
CA ASP A 121 6.53 -9.62 -12.80
C ASP A 121 6.82 -8.13 -12.57
N GLY A 122 6.42 -7.61 -11.42
CA GLY A 122 6.60 -6.21 -11.06
C GLY A 122 5.60 -5.25 -11.71
N LYS A 123 4.58 -5.75 -12.42
CA LYS A 123 3.65 -4.90 -13.18
C LYS A 123 2.25 -4.89 -12.58
N ASN A 124 1.72 -3.71 -12.40
CA ASN A 124 0.34 -3.51 -12.02
C ASN A 124 -0.59 -3.72 -13.22
N ARG A 125 -1.49 -4.71 -13.13
CA ARG A 125 -2.46 -5.05 -14.19
C ARG A 125 -3.63 -4.07 -14.29
N TYR A 126 -3.77 -3.19 -13.31
CA TYR A 126 -4.86 -2.21 -13.24
C TYR A 126 -4.46 -0.81 -13.77
N VAL A 127 -3.23 -0.64 -14.23
CA VAL A 127 -2.77 0.56 -14.91
C VAL A 127 -2.46 0.21 -16.37
N ASP A 128 -3.11 0.90 -17.31
CA ASP A 128 -2.90 0.68 -18.74
C ASP A 128 -1.59 1.33 -19.24
N GLY A 129 -1.22 1.05 -20.51
CA GLY A 129 0.00 1.60 -21.13
C GLY A 129 0.00 3.13 -21.28
N LYS A 130 -1.17 3.78 -21.11
CA LYS A 130 -1.31 5.25 -21.11
C LYS A 130 -1.22 5.84 -19.71
N GLY A 131 -1.18 4.99 -18.67
CA GLY A 131 -1.17 5.40 -17.27
C GLY A 131 -2.56 5.63 -16.68
N ASN A 132 -3.63 5.18 -17.33
CA ASN A 132 -4.96 5.26 -16.74
C ASN A 132 -5.20 4.05 -15.84
N TRP A 133 -5.88 4.29 -14.71
CA TRP A 133 -6.44 3.21 -13.92
C TRP A 133 -7.61 2.57 -14.66
N LEU A 134 -7.74 1.25 -14.62
CA LEU A 134 -8.84 0.55 -15.30
C LEU A 134 -10.19 1.09 -14.81
N LYS A 135 -11.06 1.39 -15.78
CA LYS A 135 -12.42 1.90 -15.49
C LYS A 135 -13.19 0.94 -14.59
N GLU A 136 -14.05 1.50 -13.75
CA GLU A 136 -14.93 0.77 -12.83
C GLU A 136 -14.20 -0.12 -11.81
N THR A 137 -12.89 0.08 -11.65
CA THR A 137 -12.13 -0.59 -10.59
C THR A 137 -11.79 0.37 -9.46
N TYR A 138 -11.83 -0.14 -8.25
CA TYR A 138 -11.53 0.63 -7.04
C TYR A 138 -10.06 1.08 -7.05
N ILE A 139 -9.82 2.34 -6.76
CA ILE A 139 -8.47 2.88 -6.64
C ILE A 139 -8.10 2.92 -5.15
N PRO A 140 -7.11 2.14 -4.70
CA PRO A 140 -6.68 2.12 -3.30
C PRO A 140 -6.34 3.50 -2.74
N ALA A 141 -6.64 3.76 -1.48
CA ALA A 141 -6.35 5.02 -0.80
C ALA A 141 -4.86 5.35 -0.83
N TRP A 142 -4.00 4.33 -0.77
CA TRP A 142 -2.56 4.48 -0.94
C TRP A 142 -2.16 5.14 -2.28
N VAL A 143 -2.84 4.80 -3.36
CA VAL A 143 -2.64 5.41 -4.68
C VAL A 143 -3.23 6.82 -4.72
N ARG A 144 -4.43 7.00 -4.15
CA ARG A 144 -5.15 8.29 -4.19
C ARG A 144 -4.49 9.38 -3.35
N ARG A 145 -3.67 9.02 -2.35
CA ARG A 145 -2.97 10.00 -1.52
C ARG A 145 -1.76 10.63 -2.22
N TYR A 146 -1.19 9.95 -3.21
CA TYR A 146 -0.03 10.47 -3.95
C TYR A 146 -0.38 11.82 -4.61
N PRO A 147 0.51 12.81 -4.61
CA PRO A 147 1.90 12.80 -4.14
C PRO A 147 2.07 13.25 -2.68
N PHE A 148 0.98 13.36 -1.92
CA PHE A 148 1.03 13.79 -0.52
C PHE A 148 1.23 12.61 0.42
N PHE A 149 1.89 12.90 1.54
CA PHE A 149 2.17 11.92 2.58
C PHE A 149 2.04 12.58 3.96
N THR A 150 1.80 11.81 5.00
CA THR A 150 1.89 12.29 6.38
C THR A 150 3.18 11.80 6.98
N MET A 151 4.05 12.72 7.38
CA MET A 151 5.27 12.45 8.14
C MET A 151 5.05 12.80 9.60
N GLN A 152 5.67 12.04 10.49
CA GLN A 152 5.67 12.30 11.92
C GLN A 152 7.08 12.02 12.44
N ALA A 153 7.69 13.00 13.10
CA ALA A 153 9.04 12.91 13.63
C ALA A 153 9.01 12.42 15.08
N GLY A 154 8.79 11.10 15.28
CA GLY A 154 8.59 10.47 16.59
C GLY A 154 7.14 10.49 17.06
N ASP A 155 6.84 9.67 18.09
CA ASP A 155 5.47 9.44 18.57
C ASP A 155 4.78 10.67 19.16
N GLU A 156 5.55 11.62 19.71
CA GLU A 156 5.04 12.83 20.35
C GLU A 156 4.99 14.04 19.38
N ALA A 157 5.52 13.93 18.16
CA ALA A 157 5.53 15.02 17.21
C ALA A 157 4.18 15.15 16.50
N GLU A 158 3.76 16.38 16.23
CA GLU A 158 2.58 16.63 15.41
C GLU A 158 2.79 16.11 13.97
N PRO A 159 1.83 15.34 13.43
CA PRO A 159 1.90 14.89 12.04
C PRO A 159 1.91 16.08 11.07
N MET A 160 2.85 16.09 10.15
CA MET A 160 2.95 17.13 9.12
C MET A 160 2.67 16.55 7.74
N LEU A 161 2.06 17.37 6.88
CA LEU A 161 1.91 17.02 5.47
C LEU A 161 3.27 17.13 4.78
N ALA A 162 3.62 16.11 4.02
CA ALA A 162 4.76 16.07 3.12
C ALA A 162 4.29 15.90 1.68
N ILE A 163 5.17 16.18 0.75
CA ILE A 163 4.93 16.06 -0.69
C ILE A 163 6.14 15.43 -1.37
N ASP A 164 5.89 14.64 -2.41
CA ASP A 164 6.93 14.23 -3.35
C ASP A 164 7.12 15.34 -4.39
N PRO A 165 8.21 16.12 -4.33
CA PRO A 165 8.44 17.22 -5.26
C PRO A 165 8.81 16.75 -6.68
N THR A 166 9.10 15.45 -6.85
CA THR A 166 9.43 14.86 -8.16
C THR A 166 8.20 14.45 -8.96
N THR A 167 7.01 14.70 -8.41
CA THR A 167 5.75 14.36 -9.07
C THR A 167 5.51 15.20 -10.31
N ASP A 168 4.93 14.56 -11.34
CA ASP A 168 4.36 15.24 -12.51
C ASP A 168 2.85 15.55 -12.36
N TRP A 169 2.28 15.22 -11.18
CA TRP A 169 0.86 15.41 -10.90
C TRP A 169 0.47 16.85 -10.59
N LEU A 170 1.42 17.67 -10.15
CA LEU A 170 1.15 19.04 -9.76
C LEU A 170 1.81 20.00 -10.75
N GLU A 171 0.99 20.79 -11.41
CA GLU A 171 1.40 21.77 -12.38
C GLU A 171 1.61 23.15 -11.73
N MET A 172 2.46 23.96 -12.32
CA MET A 172 2.66 25.37 -11.89
C MET A 172 1.63 26.30 -12.53
N LYS A 173 0.92 25.84 -13.58
CA LYS A 173 -0.06 26.64 -14.35
C LYS A 173 -1.29 25.78 -14.66
N GLY A 174 -2.42 26.44 -14.76
CA GLY A 174 -3.69 25.75 -15.00
C GLY A 174 -4.29 25.11 -13.75
N GLY A 175 -5.40 24.41 -13.87
CA GLY A 175 -6.03 23.64 -12.82
C GLY A 175 -6.42 24.39 -11.54
N GLU A 176 -6.72 23.64 -10.49
CA GLU A 176 -7.20 24.16 -9.20
C GLU A 176 -6.02 24.49 -8.28
N ALA A 177 -5.93 25.72 -7.78
CA ALA A 177 -4.85 26.14 -6.89
C ALA A 177 -4.89 25.40 -5.54
N LEU A 178 -3.72 25.20 -4.93
CA LEU A 178 -3.61 24.72 -3.56
C LEU A 178 -3.85 25.84 -2.55
N VAL A 179 -3.52 27.08 -2.92
CA VAL A 179 -3.59 28.26 -2.09
C VAL A 179 -4.39 29.34 -2.85
N ASP A 180 -5.21 30.08 -2.15
CA ASP A 180 -5.97 31.20 -2.70
C ASP A 180 -5.12 32.47 -2.87
N GLN A 181 -5.72 33.55 -3.32
CA GLN A 181 -5.04 34.84 -3.53
C GLN A 181 -4.56 35.50 -2.22
N GLU A 182 -5.13 35.09 -1.09
CA GLU A 182 -4.79 35.60 0.24
C GLU A 182 -3.71 34.73 0.93
N GLY A 183 -3.22 33.67 0.24
CA GLY A 183 -2.23 32.74 0.80
C GLY A 183 -2.85 31.69 1.72
N LYS A 184 -4.17 31.51 1.74
CA LYS A 184 -4.86 30.52 2.55
C LYS A 184 -5.07 29.21 1.79
N PRO A 185 -5.09 28.06 2.49
CA PRO A 185 -5.43 26.78 1.87
C PRO A 185 -6.81 26.80 1.20
N THR A 186 -6.88 26.41 -0.07
CA THR A 186 -8.16 26.23 -0.76
C THR A 186 -8.89 25.00 -0.24
N ASP A 187 -10.19 24.86 -0.56
CA ASP A 187 -10.98 23.65 -0.24
C ASP A 187 -10.32 22.38 -0.78
N ARG A 188 -9.61 22.48 -1.89
CA ARG A 188 -8.87 21.35 -2.45
C ARG A 188 -7.75 20.89 -1.53
N LEU A 189 -6.93 21.82 -1.05
CA LEU A 189 -5.87 21.51 -0.10
C LEU A 189 -6.45 21.04 1.25
N GLN A 190 -7.57 21.64 1.69
CA GLN A 190 -8.28 21.17 2.89
C GLN A 190 -8.70 19.71 2.78
N ARG A 191 -9.24 19.29 1.63
CA ARG A 191 -9.58 17.86 1.37
C ARG A 191 -8.35 16.95 1.40
N VAL A 192 -7.20 17.41 0.88
CA VAL A 192 -5.94 16.65 0.95
C VAL A 192 -5.48 16.46 2.40
N LEU A 193 -5.51 17.52 3.20
CA LEU A 193 -5.16 17.47 4.62
C LEU A 193 -6.07 16.51 5.39
N THR A 194 -7.38 16.62 5.20
CA THR A 194 -8.37 15.75 5.83
C THR A 194 -8.16 14.30 5.42
N PHE A 195 -8.01 14.03 4.13
CA PHE A 195 -7.79 12.69 3.60
C PHE A 195 -6.53 12.04 4.19
N ASN A 196 -5.42 12.77 4.25
CA ASN A 196 -4.17 12.22 4.80
C ASN A 196 -4.26 11.97 6.32
N ARG A 197 -4.99 12.81 7.06
CA ARG A 197 -5.25 12.59 8.49
C ARG A 197 -6.12 11.34 8.71
N GLU A 198 -7.21 11.21 7.98
CA GLU A 198 -8.09 10.03 8.05
C GLU A 198 -7.35 8.76 7.64
N TYR A 199 -6.49 8.86 6.61
CA TYR A 199 -5.62 7.74 6.20
C TYR A 199 -4.77 7.28 7.38
N GLN A 200 -4.10 8.19 8.09
CA GLN A 200 -3.21 7.85 9.19
C GLN A 200 -3.97 7.17 10.34
N GLN A 201 -5.12 7.71 10.72
CA GLN A 201 -5.98 7.10 11.75
C GLN A 201 -6.40 5.68 11.36
N MET A 202 -6.82 5.50 10.12
CA MET A 202 -7.26 4.20 9.62
C MET A 202 -6.08 3.22 9.44
N ALA A 203 -4.88 3.71 9.18
CA ALA A 203 -3.67 2.87 9.12
C ALA A 203 -3.34 2.26 10.48
N VAL A 204 -3.49 3.02 11.57
CA VAL A 204 -3.37 2.48 12.95
C VAL A 204 -4.40 1.38 13.17
N LYS A 205 -5.67 1.64 12.83
CA LYS A 205 -6.75 0.65 12.96
C LYS A 205 -6.50 -0.60 12.12
N THR A 206 -5.93 -0.43 10.94
CA THR A 206 -5.55 -1.56 10.06
C THR A 206 -4.53 -2.46 10.75
N ARG A 207 -3.47 -1.88 11.32
CA ARG A 207 -2.47 -2.64 12.07
C ARG A 207 -3.10 -3.42 13.23
N GLU A 208 -3.93 -2.77 14.04
CA GLU A 208 -4.62 -3.42 15.17
C GLU A 208 -5.43 -4.64 14.74
N LEU A 209 -6.23 -4.52 13.67
CA LEU A 209 -7.10 -5.60 13.22
C LEU A 209 -6.29 -6.74 12.58
N VAL A 210 -5.25 -6.44 11.81
CA VAL A 210 -4.37 -7.47 11.24
C VAL A 210 -3.57 -8.15 12.35
N GLN A 211 -3.12 -7.41 13.36
CA GLN A 211 -2.45 -7.98 14.54
C GLN A 211 -3.38 -8.90 15.33
N ALA A 212 -4.67 -8.58 15.48
CA ALA A 212 -5.64 -9.44 16.13
C ALA A 212 -5.83 -10.77 15.39
N LEU A 213 -5.89 -10.74 14.04
CA LEU A 213 -5.93 -11.97 13.23
C LEU A 213 -4.65 -12.79 13.40
N PHE A 214 -3.51 -12.12 13.46
CA PHE A 214 -2.22 -12.77 13.68
C PHE A 214 -2.16 -13.45 15.05
N ALA A 215 -2.54 -12.73 16.11
CA ALA A 215 -2.57 -13.25 17.49
C ALA A 215 -3.57 -14.40 17.68
N SER A 216 -4.55 -14.52 16.79
CA SER A 216 -5.51 -15.63 16.79
C SER A 216 -5.03 -16.86 16.01
N GLU A 217 -3.82 -16.83 15.46
CA GLU A 217 -3.17 -17.91 14.71
C GLU A 217 -3.96 -18.41 13.48
N VAL A 218 -4.89 -17.59 12.98
CA VAL A 218 -5.71 -17.92 11.81
C VAL A 218 -5.02 -17.63 10.48
N LEU A 219 -3.87 -16.94 10.51
CA LEU A 219 -3.09 -16.67 9.32
C LEU A 219 -2.07 -17.77 9.05
N GLU A 220 -1.83 -18.06 7.78
CA GLU A 220 -0.80 -18.99 7.32
C GLU A 220 -0.10 -18.49 6.07
N GLU A 221 1.08 -19.04 5.77
CA GLU A 221 1.83 -18.67 4.57
C GLU A 221 1.03 -19.03 3.31
N GLY A 222 0.77 -18.02 2.50
CA GLY A 222 0.10 -18.15 1.22
C GLY A 222 1.07 -18.56 0.10
N VAL A 223 0.57 -19.39 -0.83
CA VAL A 223 1.27 -19.76 -2.05
C VAL A 223 0.34 -19.55 -3.24
N LEU A 224 0.70 -18.64 -4.14
CA LEU A 224 -0.01 -18.45 -5.39
C LEU A 224 0.74 -19.17 -6.52
N SER A 225 0.11 -20.18 -7.11
CA SER A 225 0.66 -20.89 -8.25
C SER A 225 0.13 -20.29 -9.54
N ILE A 226 1.02 -19.73 -10.36
CA ILE A 226 0.68 -19.11 -11.65
C ILE A 226 1.10 -20.06 -12.76
N PRO A 227 0.19 -20.44 -13.68
CA PRO A 227 0.55 -21.17 -14.88
C PRO A 227 1.59 -20.38 -15.70
N ALA A 228 2.66 -21.01 -16.14
CA ALA A 228 3.63 -20.35 -17.00
C ALA A 228 2.98 -19.94 -18.32
N ALA A 229 3.09 -18.67 -18.69
CA ALA A 229 2.60 -18.17 -19.97
C ALA A 229 3.35 -18.89 -21.12
N GLY A 230 2.61 -19.51 -22.04
CA GLY A 230 3.18 -20.18 -23.22
C GLY A 230 3.71 -21.60 -22.99
N GLY A 231 3.33 -22.27 -21.93
CA GLY A 231 3.69 -23.67 -21.69
C GLY A 231 3.18 -24.59 -22.81
N LYS A 232 4.07 -24.95 -23.75
CA LYS A 232 3.84 -26.12 -24.60
C LYS A 232 3.62 -27.30 -23.68
N LYS A 233 2.58 -28.10 -23.92
CA LYS A 233 2.40 -29.42 -23.33
C LYS A 233 3.60 -30.30 -23.72
N SER A 234 4.67 -30.20 -22.97
CA SER A 234 5.66 -31.28 -22.93
C SER A 234 5.23 -32.21 -21.81
N GLY A 235 5.31 -33.52 -22.01
CA GLY A 235 4.73 -34.56 -21.18
C GLY A 235 5.20 -34.65 -19.72
N GLU A 236 5.78 -33.61 -19.19
CA GLU A 236 6.13 -33.40 -17.77
C GLU A 236 5.47 -32.09 -17.34
N GLY A 237 4.44 -32.18 -16.53
CA GLY A 237 3.61 -31.16 -15.86
C GLY A 237 3.82 -29.71 -16.22
N LEU A 238 2.73 -28.94 -16.35
CA LEU A 238 2.75 -27.49 -16.56
C LEU A 238 3.75 -26.85 -15.57
N SER A 239 4.79 -26.21 -16.08
CA SER A 239 5.70 -25.42 -15.23
C SER A 239 4.87 -24.29 -14.62
N SER A 240 4.73 -24.28 -13.30
CA SER A 240 4.07 -23.24 -12.55
C SER A 240 5.10 -22.35 -11.86
N ARG A 241 4.80 -21.08 -11.76
CA ARG A 241 5.55 -20.09 -11.01
C ARG A 241 4.85 -19.92 -9.67
N GLU A 242 5.58 -20.03 -8.56
CA GLU A 242 5.02 -19.82 -7.23
C GLU A 242 5.41 -18.43 -6.71
N ILE A 243 4.42 -17.68 -6.23
CA ILE A 243 4.60 -16.43 -5.48
C ILE A 243 4.37 -16.77 -4.01
N ARG A 244 5.29 -16.33 -3.15
CA ARG A 244 5.27 -16.52 -1.70
C ARG A 244 5.65 -15.20 -1.02
N GLY A 245 5.63 -15.16 0.31
CA GLY A 245 6.00 -13.99 1.11
C GLY A 245 4.80 -13.15 1.49
N PHE A 246 3.63 -13.75 1.59
CA PHE A 246 2.40 -13.16 2.11
C PHE A 246 1.64 -14.19 2.93
N LEU A 247 0.68 -13.73 3.73
CA LEU A 247 -0.18 -14.58 4.53
C LEU A 247 -1.63 -14.49 4.02
N VAL A 248 -2.36 -15.57 4.24
CA VAL A 248 -3.79 -15.70 3.96
C VAL A 248 -4.51 -16.27 5.18
N VAL A 249 -5.81 -16.10 5.25
CA VAL A 249 -6.63 -16.74 6.29
C VAL A 249 -6.74 -18.24 6.01
N ASN A 250 -6.42 -19.04 7.02
CA ASN A 250 -6.77 -20.47 7.02
C ASN A 250 -8.21 -20.62 7.49
N GLU A 251 -9.11 -20.94 6.56
CA GLU A 251 -10.56 -21.07 6.83
C GLU A 251 -10.87 -22.15 7.88
N LYS A 252 -10.10 -23.25 7.89
CA LYS A 252 -10.27 -24.31 8.88
C LYS A 252 -9.94 -23.82 10.28
N LYS A 253 -8.78 -23.18 10.46
CA LYS A 253 -8.41 -22.60 11.75
C LYS A 253 -9.41 -21.55 12.22
N LEU A 254 -9.93 -20.71 11.28
CA LEU A 254 -10.94 -19.72 11.60
C LEU A 254 -12.24 -20.34 12.11
N ARG A 255 -12.67 -21.48 11.56
CA ARG A 255 -13.86 -22.24 11.99
C ARG A 255 -13.64 -22.99 13.31
N GLU A 256 -12.40 -23.32 13.65
CA GLU A 256 -12.02 -24.06 14.87
C GLU A 256 -11.72 -23.13 16.06
N LEU A 257 -11.86 -21.81 15.89
CA LEU A 257 -11.72 -20.86 16.99
C LEU A 257 -12.77 -21.10 18.08
N SER A 258 -12.37 -20.87 19.34
CA SER A 258 -13.32 -20.84 20.45
C SER A 258 -14.32 -19.69 20.32
N ASP A 259 -15.51 -19.83 20.93
CA ASP A 259 -16.55 -18.81 20.93
C ASP A 259 -16.03 -17.45 21.44
N ASP A 260 -15.19 -17.47 22.46
CA ASP A 260 -14.59 -16.24 23.03
C ASP A 260 -13.70 -15.52 22.00
N LYS A 261 -12.87 -16.28 21.25
CA LYS A 261 -12.02 -15.72 20.20
C LYS A 261 -12.82 -15.19 19.02
N VAL A 262 -13.87 -15.91 18.62
CA VAL A 262 -14.80 -15.44 17.58
C VAL A 262 -15.47 -14.15 18.02
N ALA A 263 -15.95 -14.07 19.27
CA ALA A 263 -16.56 -12.87 19.83
C ALA A 263 -15.57 -11.68 19.90
N GLU A 264 -14.31 -11.92 20.22
CA GLU A 264 -13.24 -10.90 20.21
C GLU A 264 -13.02 -10.36 18.79
N LEU A 265 -12.79 -11.23 17.81
CA LEU A 265 -12.60 -10.86 16.41
C LEU A 265 -13.84 -10.16 15.81
N HIS A 266 -15.04 -10.57 16.22
CA HIS A 266 -16.28 -9.92 15.81
C HIS A 266 -16.37 -8.49 16.35
N ARG A 267 -16.17 -8.31 17.67
CA ARG A 267 -16.25 -6.98 18.33
C ARG A 267 -15.21 -6.00 17.82
N SER A 268 -13.99 -6.47 17.52
CA SER A 268 -12.95 -5.62 16.92
C SER A 268 -13.23 -5.26 15.46
N GLY A 269 -13.97 -6.10 14.72
CA GLY A 269 -14.18 -6.04 13.27
C GLY A 269 -13.18 -6.86 12.47
N ALA A 270 -12.20 -7.50 13.10
CA ALA A 270 -11.18 -8.30 12.41
C ALA A 270 -11.78 -9.52 11.69
N LEU A 271 -12.87 -10.10 12.23
CA LEU A 271 -13.57 -11.20 11.58
C LEU A 271 -14.10 -10.81 10.18
N GLY A 272 -14.59 -9.58 10.02
CA GLY A 272 -15.04 -9.07 8.73
C GLY A 272 -13.89 -8.96 7.72
N VAL A 273 -12.70 -8.57 8.17
CA VAL A 273 -11.49 -8.51 7.33
C VAL A 273 -11.06 -9.91 6.90
N ALA A 274 -11.12 -10.89 7.80
CA ALA A 274 -10.82 -12.28 7.49
C ALA A 274 -11.73 -12.84 6.38
N TYR A 275 -13.04 -12.63 6.48
CA TYR A 275 -13.97 -13.06 5.45
C TYR A 275 -13.82 -12.29 4.13
N ALA A 276 -13.53 -10.98 4.19
CA ALA A 276 -13.23 -10.20 3.00
C ALA A 276 -12.01 -10.76 2.26
N GLN A 277 -10.95 -11.14 3.00
CA GLN A 277 -9.78 -11.77 2.42
C GLN A 277 -10.14 -13.10 1.76
N LEU A 278 -10.83 -14.00 2.45
CA LEU A 278 -11.25 -15.30 1.90
C LEU A 278 -12.08 -15.14 0.61
N MET A 279 -13.10 -14.28 0.63
CA MET A 279 -13.95 -14.02 -0.54
C MET A 279 -13.18 -13.38 -1.71
N SER A 280 -12.16 -12.59 -1.41
CA SER A 280 -11.35 -11.90 -2.43
C SER A 280 -10.56 -12.85 -3.32
N MET A 281 -10.25 -14.06 -2.83
CA MET A 281 -9.41 -15.03 -3.55
C MET A 281 -10.02 -15.50 -4.88
N GLN A 282 -11.33 -15.35 -5.07
CA GLN A 282 -12.00 -15.58 -6.37
C GLN A 282 -11.44 -14.68 -7.50
N ASN A 283 -10.81 -13.55 -7.14
CA ASN A 283 -10.25 -12.61 -8.13
C ASN A 283 -8.84 -12.98 -8.61
N LEU A 284 -8.22 -14.06 -8.11
CA LEU A 284 -6.88 -14.48 -8.52
C LEU A 284 -6.74 -14.59 -10.04
N GLY A 285 -7.75 -15.13 -10.72
CA GLY A 285 -7.74 -15.26 -12.17
C GLY A 285 -7.59 -13.92 -12.91
N LYS A 286 -8.13 -12.83 -12.36
CA LYS A 286 -8.06 -11.49 -12.99
C LYS A 286 -6.63 -10.94 -13.04
N VAL A 287 -5.81 -11.26 -12.03
CA VAL A 287 -4.43 -10.77 -11.95
C VAL A 287 -3.51 -11.51 -12.92
N PHE A 288 -3.84 -12.77 -13.23
CA PHE A 288 -2.99 -13.63 -14.04
C PHE A 288 -3.37 -13.67 -15.53
N GLN A 289 -4.49 -13.05 -15.93
CA GLN A 289 -4.85 -12.94 -17.33
C GLN A 289 -3.87 -11.97 -18.03
N PRO A 290 -3.29 -12.36 -19.17
CA PRO A 290 -2.54 -11.42 -20.00
C PRO A 290 -3.51 -10.33 -20.51
N LYS A 291 -3.08 -9.07 -20.41
CA LYS A 291 -3.77 -7.95 -21.07
C LYS A 291 -3.51 -8.00 -22.55
#